data_655b0d9c099173400cd437f634bbe523
#
_entry.id   655b0d9c099173400cd437f634bbe523
#
_cell.length_a   1.000
_cell.length_b   1.000
_cell.length_c   1.000
_cell.angle_alpha   90.00
_cell.angle_beta   90.00
_cell.angle_gamma   90.00
#
_symmetry.space_group_name_H-M   'P 1'
#
loop_
_entity.id
_entity.type
_entity.pdbx_description
1 polymer ?
#
loop_
_entity_poly.entity_id
_entity_poly.type
_entity_poly.pdbx_seq_one_letter_code
_entity_poly.pdbx_strand_id
1 'polypeptide(L)'
;MEKLMQYVWKHRLWRSEDMVTNTGKKVRVVDPGLLNTDAGPDFFNAKIEIDGHMWVGNVEMHYRATDWKRHHHDSDKAYDSVILHVVAKDDAPVRRTNGELIPQLVLEVSPQFNADYASLVGATIEVPCATKIKQVPHLTIVEWVEGLAFERLHGKVERIHQLLDSFNGSWEDVCYVTLARNFGFGINNDAFERLARRTPLRLLGKHSDSVLQIEALLFGQAGMLDAQKLGMDSYYNQLCTEYAFLSNKFQLTPMEKESWKLFRIRPQNFPYRRIAMLAQFIEGGFRMMNRILEAEGEKEMRALFEVELSGYWTKHYTFGKPNERATATLSRSSIDIILINTVAPLLYAYGELTGNYEMTDKAIKLLEDLRAESNSIVSHFVAYGIDCPDALTSQALVQLKREYCDARKCIYCKIGHHLLSKAARGE
;
A
#
# COMPACT_ATOMS: atom_id res chain seq x y z
N MET A 1 -11.89 -20.84 8.27
CA MET A 1 -13.19 -21.42 7.80
C MET A 1 -14.33 -20.43 8.04
N GLU A 2 -14.47 -19.80 9.20
CA GLU A 2 -15.55 -18.84 9.48
C GLU A 2 -15.63 -17.69 8.48
N LYS A 3 -14.50 -17.04 8.16
CA LYS A 3 -14.46 -15.99 7.11
C LYS A 3 -14.98 -16.45 5.74
N LEU A 4 -14.80 -17.72 5.40
CA LEU A 4 -15.35 -18.28 4.18
C LEU A 4 -16.86 -18.45 4.28
N MET A 5 -17.37 -18.86 5.43
CA MET A 5 -18.81 -18.95 5.69
C MET A 5 -19.46 -17.58 5.69
N GLN A 6 -18.86 -16.58 6.35
CA GLN A 6 -19.30 -15.19 6.31
C GLN A 6 -19.37 -14.66 4.86
N TYR A 7 -18.35 -14.98 4.04
CA TYR A 7 -18.35 -14.62 2.62
C TYR A 7 -19.48 -15.30 1.84
N VAL A 8 -19.67 -16.62 2.02
CA VAL A 8 -20.77 -17.35 1.38
C VAL A 8 -22.14 -16.79 1.80
N TRP A 9 -22.31 -16.46 3.09
CA TRP A 9 -23.52 -15.85 3.62
C TRP A 9 -23.78 -14.47 3.03
N LYS A 10 -22.81 -13.59 3.09
CA LYS A 10 -22.89 -12.22 2.57
C LYS A 10 -23.29 -12.20 1.09
N HIS A 11 -22.73 -13.09 0.28
CA HIS A 11 -22.93 -13.12 -1.17
C HIS A 11 -23.98 -14.12 -1.63
N ARG A 12 -24.70 -14.74 -0.68
CA ARG A 12 -25.77 -15.73 -0.97
C ARG A 12 -25.30 -16.88 -1.86
N LEU A 13 -24.12 -17.41 -1.57
CA LEU A 13 -23.48 -18.50 -2.37
C LEU A 13 -23.69 -19.89 -1.75
N TRP A 14 -24.76 -20.06 -0.99
CA TRP A 14 -25.16 -21.37 -0.45
C TRP A 14 -25.73 -22.28 -1.53
N ARG A 15 -25.72 -23.57 -1.24
CA ARG A 15 -26.04 -24.62 -2.23
C ARG A 15 -27.54 -24.69 -2.59
N SER A 16 -28.43 -24.43 -1.65
CA SER A 16 -29.87 -24.62 -1.81
C SER A 16 -30.67 -23.48 -1.20
N GLU A 17 -31.77 -23.09 -1.85
CA GLU A 17 -32.76 -22.18 -1.28
C GLU A 17 -33.70 -22.90 -0.26
N ASP A 18 -33.77 -24.24 -0.28
CA ASP A 18 -34.56 -25.04 0.68
C ASP A 18 -33.79 -25.25 1.97
N MET A 19 -33.60 -24.15 2.72
CA MET A 19 -32.91 -24.18 4.01
C MET A 19 -33.89 -24.46 5.15
N VAL A 20 -33.43 -25.25 6.13
CA VAL A 20 -34.19 -25.55 7.33
C VAL A 20 -33.33 -25.39 8.59
N THR A 21 -33.94 -24.96 9.70
CA THR A 21 -33.26 -24.97 10.99
C THR A 21 -33.06 -26.40 11.50
N ASN A 22 -32.25 -26.54 12.53
CA ASN A 22 -32.07 -27.83 13.24
C ASN A 22 -33.37 -28.36 13.90
N THR A 23 -34.40 -27.56 13.97
CA THR A 23 -35.74 -27.94 14.43
C THR A 23 -36.73 -28.18 13.28
N GLY A 24 -36.27 -28.19 12.03
CA GLY A 24 -37.06 -28.47 10.81
C GLY A 24 -37.90 -27.27 10.32
N LYS A 25 -37.75 -26.08 10.86
CA LYS A 25 -38.43 -24.87 10.40
C LYS A 25 -37.81 -24.35 9.10
N LYS A 26 -38.64 -24.02 8.13
CA LYS A 26 -38.17 -23.44 6.83
C LYS A 26 -37.51 -22.07 7.07
N VAL A 27 -36.40 -21.84 6.41
CA VAL A 27 -35.64 -20.58 6.48
C VAL A 27 -35.55 -19.96 5.10
N ARG A 28 -35.89 -18.68 4.96
CA ARG A 28 -35.62 -17.87 3.76
C ARG A 28 -34.87 -16.61 4.15
N VAL A 29 -33.70 -16.41 3.59
CA VAL A 29 -32.87 -15.21 3.84
C VAL A 29 -33.34 -14.10 2.91
N VAL A 30 -34.07 -13.12 3.44
CA VAL A 30 -34.52 -11.93 2.70
C VAL A 30 -33.39 -10.94 2.58
N ASP A 31 -32.66 -10.69 3.69
CA ASP A 31 -31.49 -9.85 3.74
C ASP A 31 -30.45 -10.50 4.70
N PRO A 32 -29.22 -10.82 4.23
CA PRO A 32 -28.19 -11.42 5.07
C PRO A 32 -27.69 -10.50 6.19
N GLY A 33 -28.00 -9.19 6.12
CA GLY A 33 -27.51 -8.18 7.04
C GLY A 33 -26.18 -7.55 6.63
N LEU A 34 -25.73 -6.62 7.45
CA LEU A 34 -24.46 -5.91 7.27
C LEU A 34 -23.34 -6.64 8.01
N LEU A 35 -22.27 -7.00 7.30
CA LEU A 35 -21.12 -7.65 7.91
C LEU A 35 -20.49 -6.71 8.95
N ASN A 36 -20.33 -7.21 10.17
CA ASN A 36 -19.62 -6.55 11.26
C ASN A 36 -18.12 -6.87 11.19
N THR A 37 -17.30 -5.86 11.38
CA THR A 37 -15.84 -5.99 11.50
C THR A 37 -15.32 -5.68 12.90
N ASP A 38 -16.21 -5.28 13.80
CA ASP A 38 -15.92 -4.91 15.19
C ASP A 38 -16.42 -6.01 16.16
N ALA A 39 -16.47 -5.69 17.45
CA ALA A 39 -17.02 -6.59 18.47
C ALA A 39 -18.54 -6.79 18.33
N GLY A 40 -19.03 -7.98 18.67
CA GLY A 40 -20.44 -8.35 18.60
C GLY A 40 -20.76 -9.32 17.46
N PRO A 41 -22.05 -9.60 17.18
CA PRO A 41 -22.47 -10.54 16.17
C PRO A 41 -21.94 -10.23 14.76
N ASP A 42 -21.67 -11.26 13.97
CA ASP A 42 -21.05 -11.19 12.63
C ASP A 42 -21.84 -10.38 11.60
N PHE A 43 -23.16 -10.40 11.68
CA PHE A 43 -24.04 -9.63 10.79
C PHE A 43 -25.12 -8.91 11.57
N PHE A 44 -25.29 -7.60 11.29
CA PHE A 44 -26.31 -6.76 11.88
C PHE A 44 -27.53 -6.61 10.97
N ASN A 45 -28.71 -6.48 11.59
CA ASN A 45 -29.97 -6.14 10.91
C ASN A 45 -30.34 -7.09 9.75
N ALA A 46 -30.02 -8.37 9.90
CA ALA A 46 -30.49 -9.38 8.95
C ALA A 46 -32.02 -9.49 8.99
N LYS A 47 -32.62 -9.80 7.83
CA LYS A 47 -34.06 -10.07 7.69
C LYS A 47 -34.25 -11.51 7.23
N ILE A 48 -34.77 -12.34 8.11
CA ILE A 48 -34.89 -13.76 7.90
C ILE A 48 -36.32 -14.19 8.19
N GLU A 49 -36.91 -14.88 7.22
CA GLU A 49 -38.21 -15.53 7.42
C GLU A 49 -37.97 -16.95 7.94
N ILE A 50 -38.52 -17.27 9.11
CA ILE A 50 -38.46 -18.60 9.70
C ILE A 50 -39.91 -19.07 9.87
N ASP A 51 -40.25 -20.15 9.17
CA ASP A 51 -41.61 -20.76 9.21
C ASP A 51 -42.74 -19.77 8.93
N GLY A 52 -42.53 -18.88 7.93
CA GLY A 52 -43.49 -17.86 7.51
C GLY A 52 -43.48 -16.57 8.34
N HIS A 53 -42.71 -16.50 9.42
CA HIS A 53 -42.59 -15.32 10.28
C HIS A 53 -41.29 -14.54 9.96
N MET A 54 -41.43 -13.22 9.76
CA MET A 54 -40.28 -12.33 9.52
C MET A 54 -39.59 -11.96 10.83
N TRP A 55 -38.32 -12.26 10.91
CA TRP A 55 -37.43 -11.86 12.02
C TRP A 55 -36.44 -10.82 11.53
N VAL A 56 -36.20 -9.78 12.32
CA VAL A 56 -35.17 -8.77 12.11
C VAL A 56 -34.25 -8.78 13.31
N GLY A 57 -32.94 -8.97 13.07
CA GLY A 57 -31.95 -9.07 14.15
C GLY A 57 -30.59 -9.42 13.63
N ASN A 58 -29.76 -9.96 14.49
CA ASN A 58 -28.38 -10.25 14.16
C ASN A 58 -28.17 -11.74 13.85
N VAL A 59 -27.12 -12.05 13.09
CA VAL A 59 -26.69 -13.41 12.76
C VAL A 59 -25.28 -13.62 13.28
N GLU A 60 -25.05 -14.72 13.95
CA GLU A 60 -23.72 -15.17 14.36
C GLU A 60 -23.34 -16.42 13.61
N MET A 61 -22.04 -16.57 13.30
CA MET A 61 -21.52 -17.64 12.47
C MET A 61 -20.34 -18.33 13.14
N HIS A 62 -20.41 -19.66 13.24
CA HIS A 62 -19.30 -20.47 13.74
C HIS A 62 -19.05 -21.70 12.87
N TYR A 63 -17.86 -22.25 12.94
CA TYR A 63 -17.62 -23.53 12.29
C TYR A 63 -18.37 -24.67 13.00
N ARG A 64 -18.41 -24.65 14.35
CA ARG A 64 -19.18 -25.60 15.19
C ARG A 64 -20.15 -24.86 16.09
N ALA A 65 -21.29 -25.44 16.37
CA ALA A 65 -22.23 -24.85 17.31
C ALA A 65 -21.65 -24.72 18.72
N THR A 66 -20.79 -25.66 19.15
CA THR A 66 -20.07 -25.60 20.43
C THR A 66 -19.15 -24.40 20.58
N ASP A 67 -18.74 -23.74 19.49
CA ASP A 67 -17.92 -22.53 19.53
C ASP A 67 -18.65 -21.35 20.20
N TRP A 68 -19.98 -21.32 20.18
CA TRP A 68 -20.80 -20.37 20.93
C TRP A 68 -20.41 -20.27 22.41
N LYS A 69 -20.31 -21.40 23.10
CA LYS A 69 -19.85 -21.44 24.50
C LYS A 69 -18.35 -21.17 24.63
N ARG A 70 -17.54 -21.65 23.70
CA ARG A 70 -16.09 -21.44 23.71
C ARG A 70 -15.75 -19.94 23.64
N HIS A 71 -16.56 -19.16 22.94
CA HIS A 71 -16.42 -17.71 22.81
C HIS A 71 -17.20 -16.93 23.87
N HIS A 72 -17.84 -17.62 24.84
CA HIS A 72 -18.61 -17.03 25.94
C HIS A 72 -19.86 -16.22 25.53
N HIS A 73 -20.44 -16.50 24.35
CA HIS A 73 -21.63 -15.80 23.86
C HIS A 73 -22.91 -16.16 24.67
N ASP A 74 -22.90 -17.27 25.36
CA ASP A 74 -23.97 -17.69 26.27
C ASP A 74 -24.07 -16.85 27.54
N SER A 75 -23.07 -16.02 27.82
CA SER A 75 -23.01 -15.10 28.97
C SER A 75 -22.90 -13.62 28.56
N ASP A 76 -22.80 -13.32 27.25
CA ASP A 76 -22.70 -11.94 26.76
C ASP A 76 -24.02 -11.44 26.15
N LYS A 77 -24.60 -10.42 26.79
CA LYS A 77 -25.87 -9.78 26.37
C LYS A 77 -25.81 -9.16 24.95
N ALA A 78 -24.63 -8.85 24.42
CA ALA A 78 -24.51 -8.35 23.07
C ALA A 78 -25.03 -9.36 22.02
N TYR A 79 -25.03 -10.65 22.36
CA TYR A 79 -25.49 -11.74 21.48
C TYR A 79 -26.99 -12.13 21.73
N ASP A 80 -27.66 -11.52 22.66
CA ASP A 80 -29.12 -11.79 22.90
C ASP A 80 -30.01 -11.35 21.72
N SER A 81 -29.52 -10.45 20.88
CA SER A 81 -30.17 -10.01 19.64
C SER A 81 -29.98 -10.95 18.44
N VAL A 82 -29.23 -12.05 18.59
CA VAL A 82 -29.01 -13.05 17.52
C VAL A 82 -30.31 -13.83 17.28
N ILE A 83 -30.84 -13.74 16.05
CA ILE A 83 -32.05 -14.41 15.60
C ILE A 83 -31.80 -15.76 14.93
N LEU A 84 -30.58 -15.94 14.42
CA LEU A 84 -30.16 -17.18 13.75
C LEU A 84 -28.66 -17.39 14.00
N HIS A 85 -28.31 -18.62 14.43
CA HIS A 85 -26.93 -19.07 14.53
C HIS A 85 -26.62 -19.96 13.32
N VAL A 86 -25.69 -19.52 12.47
CA VAL A 86 -25.32 -20.20 11.23
C VAL A 86 -24.02 -21.00 11.44
N VAL A 87 -24.04 -22.28 11.18
CA VAL A 87 -22.91 -23.17 11.48
C VAL A 87 -22.57 -24.08 10.29
N ALA A 88 -21.32 -24.59 10.24
CA ALA A 88 -20.97 -25.67 9.34
C ALA A 88 -21.28 -27.05 9.95
N LYS A 89 -21.25 -27.15 11.31
CA LYS A 89 -21.59 -28.35 12.06
C LYS A 89 -22.46 -28.01 13.26
N ASP A 90 -23.65 -28.55 13.27
CA ASP A 90 -24.59 -28.47 14.39
C ASP A 90 -24.33 -29.61 15.37
N ASP A 91 -23.44 -29.39 16.35
CA ASP A 91 -22.97 -30.36 17.31
C ASP A 91 -23.51 -30.10 18.75
N ALA A 92 -24.21 -29.00 18.99
CA ALA A 92 -24.85 -28.71 20.28
C ALA A 92 -25.93 -27.62 20.13
N PRO A 93 -27.01 -27.67 20.90
CA PRO A 93 -27.96 -26.57 20.98
C PRO A 93 -27.35 -25.36 21.70
N VAL A 94 -27.61 -24.15 21.18
CA VAL A 94 -27.13 -22.89 21.75
C VAL A 94 -28.27 -22.06 22.34
N ARG A 95 -27.95 -21.27 23.37
CA ARG A 95 -28.94 -20.48 24.12
C ARG A 95 -28.41 -19.06 24.31
N ARG A 96 -29.36 -18.11 24.42
CA ARG A 96 -29.12 -16.74 24.88
C ARG A 96 -28.85 -16.71 26.39
N THR A 97 -28.49 -15.55 26.92
CA THR A 97 -28.26 -15.34 28.36
C THR A 97 -29.55 -15.61 29.21
N ASN A 98 -30.72 -15.42 28.61
CA ASN A 98 -32.03 -15.72 29.23
C ASN A 98 -32.45 -17.20 29.17
N GLY A 99 -31.64 -18.06 28.55
CA GLY A 99 -31.89 -19.47 28.43
C GLY A 99 -32.71 -19.91 27.20
N GLU A 100 -33.21 -18.95 26.39
CA GLU A 100 -33.95 -19.27 25.16
C GLU A 100 -33.04 -19.90 24.11
N LEU A 101 -33.55 -20.92 23.40
CA LEU A 101 -32.87 -21.56 22.30
C LEU A 101 -32.77 -20.61 21.08
N ILE A 102 -31.62 -20.55 20.48
CA ILE A 102 -31.42 -19.84 19.20
C ILE A 102 -31.61 -20.84 18.06
N PRO A 103 -32.43 -20.53 17.05
CA PRO A 103 -32.53 -21.35 15.85
C PRO A 103 -31.15 -21.51 15.19
N GLN A 104 -30.78 -22.72 14.81
CA GLN A 104 -29.50 -23.00 14.14
C GLN A 104 -29.75 -23.44 12.70
N LEU A 105 -28.88 -22.96 11.79
CA LEU A 105 -28.89 -23.32 10.37
C LEU A 105 -27.54 -23.88 9.99
N VAL A 106 -27.52 -25.09 9.41
CA VAL A 106 -26.30 -25.62 8.78
C VAL A 106 -26.16 -25.02 7.39
N LEU A 107 -25.09 -24.25 7.19
CA LEU A 107 -24.79 -23.64 5.90
C LEU A 107 -24.07 -24.63 4.99
N GLU A 108 -24.75 -25.10 3.97
CA GLU A 108 -24.17 -25.97 2.97
C GLU A 108 -23.47 -25.16 1.87
N VAL A 109 -22.18 -25.41 1.69
CA VAL A 109 -21.36 -24.82 0.65
C VAL A 109 -21.11 -25.85 -0.44
N SER A 110 -21.21 -25.45 -1.72
CA SER A 110 -20.93 -26.34 -2.82
C SER A 110 -19.53 -26.97 -2.72
N PRO A 111 -19.39 -28.31 -2.88
CA PRO A 111 -18.08 -28.96 -2.92
C PRO A 111 -17.14 -28.36 -3.97
N GLN A 112 -17.68 -27.96 -5.13
CA GLN A 112 -16.93 -27.31 -6.19
C GLN A 112 -16.38 -25.94 -5.75
N PHE A 113 -17.20 -25.13 -5.08
CA PHE A 113 -16.77 -23.84 -4.51
C PHE A 113 -15.60 -24.03 -3.52
N ASN A 114 -15.71 -25.02 -2.62
CA ASN A 114 -14.64 -25.33 -1.66
C ASN A 114 -13.35 -25.77 -2.38
N ALA A 115 -13.46 -26.59 -3.42
CA ALA A 115 -12.32 -27.04 -4.22
C ALA A 115 -11.65 -25.89 -4.97
N ASP A 116 -12.43 -25.00 -5.61
CA ASP A 116 -11.90 -23.82 -6.32
C ASP A 116 -11.28 -22.81 -5.36
N TYR A 117 -11.88 -22.56 -4.21
CA TYR A 117 -11.30 -21.71 -3.18
C TYR A 117 -9.98 -22.30 -2.65
N ALA A 118 -9.95 -23.58 -2.32
CA ALA A 118 -8.74 -24.25 -1.89
C ALA A 118 -7.63 -24.19 -2.97
N SER A 119 -8.00 -24.36 -4.24
CA SER A 119 -7.07 -24.23 -5.38
C SER A 119 -6.49 -22.81 -5.49
N LEU A 120 -7.31 -21.76 -5.33
CA LEU A 120 -6.83 -20.37 -5.37
C LEU A 120 -5.89 -20.05 -4.20
N VAL A 121 -6.26 -20.42 -2.98
CA VAL A 121 -5.47 -20.13 -1.78
C VAL A 121 -4.18 -20.96 -1.73
N GLY A 122 -4.24 -22.22 -2.17
CA GLY A 122 -3.11 -23.16 -2.21
C GLY A 122 -2.20 -22.99 -3.42
N ALA A 123 -2.53 -22.09 -4.37
CA ALA A 123 -1.73 -21.89 -5.57
C ALA A 123 -0.29 -21.46 -5.24
N THR A 124 0.69 -22.12 -5.83
CA THR A 124 2.12 -21.80 -5.65
C THR A 124 2.60 -20.69 -6.58
N ILE A 125 1.82 -20.38 -7.62
CA ILE A 125 2.12 -19.30 -8.57
C ILE A 125 1.84 -17.91 -7.97
N GLU A 126 2.55 -16.90 -8.45
CA GLU A 126 2.49 -15.55 -7.92
C GLU A 126 1.10 -14.91 -8.00
N VAL A 127 0.34 -15.17 -9.07
CA VAL A 127 -1.04 -14.71 -9.25
C VAL A 127 -1.96 -15.93 -9.25
N PRO A 128 -2.68 -16.23 -8.16
CA PRO A 128 -3.43 -17.47 -7.98
C PRO A 128 -4.44 -17.81 -9.09
N CYS A 129 -5.07 -16.77 -9.66
CA CYS A 129 -6.08 -16.91 -10.71
C CYS A 129 -5.55 -16.73 -12.14
N ALA A 130 -4.21 -16.68 -12.35
CA ALA A 130 -3.60 -16.37 -13.65
C ALA A 130 -4.17 -17.17 -14.83
N THR A 131 -4.36 -18.49 -14.64
CA THR A 131 -4.89 -19.38 -15.68
C THR A 131 -6.37 -19.19 -15.99
N LYS A 132 -7.13 -18.62 -15.05
CA LYS A 132 -8.58 -18.39 -15.15
C LYS A 132 -8.97 -16.93 -15.41
N ILE A 133 -8.03 -15.99 -15.39
CA ILE A 133 -8.30 -14.56 -15.45
C ILE A 133 -9.06 -14.14 -16.72
N LYS A 134 -8.79 -14.81 -17.84
CA LYS A 134 -9.48 -14.62 -19.12
C LYS A 134 -10.96 -14.99 -19.13
N GLN A 135 -11.42 -15.69 -18.09
CA GLN A 135 -12.83 -16.07 -17.93
C GLN A 135 -13.64 -14.98 -17.22
N VAL A 136 -12.96 -13.96 -16.68
CA VAL A 136 -13.58 -12.83 -16.00
C VAL A 136 -13.95 -11.76 -17.04
N PRO A 137 -15.17 -11.20 -17.02
CA PRO A 137 -15.54 -10.13 -17.92
C PRO A 137 -14.58 -8.94 -17.84
N HIS A 138 -14.22 -8.40 -18.99
CA HIS A 138 -13.28 -7.27 -19.08
C HIS A 138 -13.73 -6.08 -18.21
N LEU A 139 -15.01 -5.75 -18.23
CA LEU A 139 -15.58 -4.65 -17.41
C LEU A 139 -15.33 -4.87 -15.92
N THR A 140 -15.51 -6.11 -15.41
CA THR A 140 -15.24 -6.44 -13.99
C THR A 140 -13.76 -6.22 -13.63
N ILE A 141 -12.84 -6.54 -14.56
CA ILE A 141 -11.40 -6.32 -14.36
C ILE A 141 -11.10 -4.81 -14.33
N VAL A 142 -11.63 -4.06 -15.29
CA VAL A 142 -11.41 -2.59 -15.40
C VAL A 142 -11.90 -1.89 -14.13
N GLU A 143 -13.16 -2.09 -13.74
CA GLU A 143 -13.73 -1.50 -12.53
C GLU A 143 -12.94 -1.85 -11.26
N TRP A 144 -12.42 -3.09 -11.19
CA TRP A 144 -11.64 -3.51 -10.05
C TRP A 144 -10.28 -2.82 -10.02
N VAL A 145 -9.60 -2.75 -11.16
CA VAL A 145 -8.29 -2.11 -11.32
C VAL A 145 -8.40 -0.61 -11.02
N GLU A 146 -9.43 0.08 -11.52
CA GLU A 146 -9.67 1.48 -11.18
C GLU A 146 -9.84 1.69 -9.66
N GLY A 147 -10.67 0.89 -9.00
CA GLY A 147 -10.84 0.97 -7.55
C GLY A 147 -9.54 0.75 -6.78
N LEU A 148 -8.70 -0.19 -7.23
CA LEU A 148 -7.40 -0.47 -6.62
C LEU A 148 -6.37 0.64 -6.80
N ALA A 149 -6.46 1.42 -7.91
CA ALA A 149 -5.62 2.59 -8.10
C ALA A 149 -5.86 3.63 -7.01
N PHE A 150 -7.13 3.92 -6.72
CA PHE A 150 -7.51 4.84 -5.64
C PHE A 150 -7.18 4.28 -4.26
N GLU A 151 -7.41 2.99 -4.00
CA GLU A 151 -7.03 2.34 -2.73
C GLU A 151 -5.53 2.52 -2.47
N ARG A 152 -4.70 2.32 -3.50
CA ARG A 152 -3.26 2.51 -3.39
C ARG A 152 -2.87 3.97 -3.16
N LEU A 153 -3.51 4.89 -3.86
CA LEU A 153 -3.26 6.32 -3.72
C LEU A 153 -3.63 6.79 -2.31
N HIS A 154 -4.78 6.37 -1.79
CA HIS A 154 -5.23 6.63 -0.42
C HIS A 154 -4.22 6.13 0.62
N GLY A 155 -3.69 4.91 0.49
CA GLY A 155 -2.68 4.40 1.41
C GLY A 155 -1.37 5.24 1.42
N LYS A 156 -1.02 5.87 0.28
CA LYS A 156 0.10 6.82 0.23
C LYS A 156 -0.25 8.17 0.87
N VAL A 157 -1.46 8.62 0.69
CA VAL A 157 -1.98 9.87 1.28
C VAL A 157 -2.05 9.80 2.79
N GLU A 158 -2.52 8.70 3.37
CA GLU A 158 -2.50 8.49 4.81
C GLU A 158 -1.10 8.64 5.42
N ARG A 159 -0.09 8.13 4.71
CA ARG A 159 1.30 8.34 5.14
C ARG A 159 1.71 9.81 5.10
N ILE A 160 1.26 10.57 4.10
CA ILE A 160 1.52 12.03 3.99
C ILE A 160 0.83 12.76 5.14
N HIS A 161 -0.39 12.39 5.51
CA HIS A 161 -1.09 12.95 6.67
C HIS A 161 -0.30 12.74 7.97
N GLN A 162 0.18 11.52 8.22
CA GLN A 162 1.01 11.21 9.39
C GLN A 162 2.32 12.02 9.40
N LEU A 163 2.91 12.26 8.22
CA LEU A 163 4.08 13.13 8.09
C LEU A 163 3.74 14.58 8.41
N LEU A 164 2.62 15.11 7.91
CA LEU A 164 2.16 16.48 8.19
C LEU A 164 1.98 16.71 9.69
N ASP A 165 1.36 15.76 10.39
CA ASP A 165 1.23 15.81 11.84
C ASP A 165 2.60 15.86 12.53
N SER A 166 3.55 15.04 12.09
CA SER A 166 4.90 14.98 12.66
C SER A 166 5.76 16.22 12.35
N PHE A 167 5.43 16.97 11.30
CA PHE A 167 6.11 18.19 10.87
C PHE A 167 5.28 19.47 11.07
N ASN A 168 4.29 19.43 11.98
CA ASN A 168 3.43 20.58 12.33
C ASN A 168 2.81 21.29 11.11
N GLY A 169 2.38 20.53 10.11
CA GLY A 169 1.74 21.05 8.90
C GLY A 169 2.69 21.59 7.83
N SER A 170 4.01 21.43 7.97
CA SER A 170 4.98 21.93 6.99
C SER A 170 5.01 21.05 5.73
N TRP A 171 4.35 21.50 4.66
CA TRP A 171 4.34 20.82 3.37
C TRP A 171 5.72 20.69 2.72
N GLU A 172 6.60 21.68 2.90
CA GLU A 172 7.98 21.61 2.37
C GLU A 172 8.80 20.53 3.07
N ASP A 173 8.70 20.38 4.41
CA ASP A 173 9.38 19.32 5.14
C ASP A 173 8.83 17.94 4.74
N VAL A 174 7.52 17.81 4.58
CA VAL A 174 6.87 16.57 4.12
C VAL A 174 7.28 16.24 2.69
N CYS A 175 7.33 17.21 1.79
CA CYS A 175 7.81 17.06 0.42
C CYS A 175 9.27 16.58 0.42
N TYR A 176 10.14 17.21 1.21
CA TYR A 176 11.55 16.83 1.33
C TYR A 176 11.72 15.40 1.82
N VAL A 177 11.05 15.02 2.90
CA VAL A 177 11.16 13.67 3.47
C VAL A 177 10.59 12.62 2.51
N THR A 178 9.48 12.91 1.84
CA THR A 178 8.86 12.01 0.86
C THR A 178 9.74 11.84 -0.38
N LEU A 179 10.31 12.93 -0.89
CA LEU A 179 11.26 12.92 -1.99
C LEU A 179 12.50 12.10 -1.63
N ALA A 180 13.13 12.41 -0.49
CA ALA A 180 14.29 11.68 -0.01
C ALA A 180 14.01 10.19 0.11
N ARG A 181 12.91 9.77 0.75
CA ARG A 181 12.50 8.38 0.82
C ARG A 181 12.47 7.71 -0.55
N ASN A 182 11.82 8.35 -1.52
CA ASN A 182 11.66 7.78 -2.86
C ASN A 182 12.97 7.77 -3.68
N PHE A 183 13.97 8.57 -3.31
CA PHE A 183 15.34 8.46 -3.84
C PHE A 183 16.03 7.14 -3.44
N GLY A 184 15.52 6.42 -2.47
CA GLY A 184 15.96 5.07 -2.12
C GLY A 184 15.55 3.98 -3.13
N PHE A 185 14.64 4.28 -4.07
CA PHE A 185 14.17 3.39 -5.14
C PHE A 185 13.83 1.97 -4.63
N GLY A 186 13.09 1.90 -3.53
CA GLY A 186 12.62 0.69 -2.87
C GLY A 186 13.62 0.14 -1.85
N ILE A 187 14.84 -0.13 -2.24
CA ILE A 187 15.83 -0.85 -1.41
C ILE A 187 16.33 -0.01 -0.23
N ASN A 188 16.57 1.28 -0.45
CA ASN A 188 17.12 2.21 0.55
C ASN A 188 16.11 3.26 1.02
N ASN A 189 14.80 3.07 0.77
CA ASN A 189 13.77 4.04 1.13
C ASN A 189 13.83 4.45 2.62
N ASP A 190 13.91 3.48 3.52
CA ASP A 190 13.91 3.75 4.96
C ASP A 190 15.22 4.41 5.43
N ALA A 191 16.35 4.10 4.79
CA ALA A 191 17.62 4.76 5.08
C ALA A 191 17.59 6.24 4.66
N PHE A 192 17.05 6.55 3.46
CA PHE A 192 16.88 7.92 2.99
C PHE A 192 15.89 8.72 3.83
N GLU A 193 14.78 8.12 4.25
CA GLU A 193 13.84 8.80 5.14
C GLU A 193 14.47 9.13 6.49
N ARG A 194 15.22 8.18 7.07
CA ARG A 194 15.95 8.43 8.33
C ARG A 194 17.00 9.52 8.17
N LEU A 195 17.70 9.54 7.03
CA LEU A 195 18.63 10.62 6.71
C LEU A 195 17.92 11.97 6.68
N ALA A 196 16.82 12.09 5.93
CA ALA A 196 16.08 13.34 5.81
C ALA A 196 15.55 13.83 7.17
N ARG A 197 15.04 12.95 8.01
CA ARG A 197 14.61 13.30 9.38
C ARG A 197 15.75 13.78 10.28
N ARG A 198 16.98 13.31 10.04
CA ARG A 198 18.19 13.73 10.77
C ARG A 198 18.85 14.99 10.20
N THR A 199 18.50 15.35 8.96
CA THR A 199 18.96 16.56 8.28
C THR A 199 17.78 17.44 7.88
N PRO A 200 17.03 18.01 8.85
CA PRO A 200 15.82 18.78 8.56
C PRO A 200 16.14 20.02 7.74
N LEU A 201 15.18 20.47 6.91
CA LEU A 201 15.35 21.64 6.03
C LEU A 201 15.80 22.91 6.78
N ARG A 202 15.36 23.10 8.02
CA ARG A 202 15.83 24.21 8.88
C ARG A 202 17.35 24.20 9.15
N LEU A 203 17.98 23.01 9.11
CA LEU A 203 19.45 22.88 9.22
C LEU A 203 20.10 23.14 7.86
N LEU A 204 19.63 22.44 6.83
CA LEU A 204 20.19 22.50 5.48
C LEU A 204 20.04 23.91 4.86
N GLY A 205 18.92 24.58 5.10
CA GLY A 205 18.65 25.94 4.63
C GLY A 205 19.62 27.00 5.15
N LYS A 206 20.31 26.77 6.28
CA LYS A 206 21.37 27.67 6.78
C LYS A 206 22.66 27.58 5.94
N HIS A 207 22.75 26.62 5.06
CA HIS A 207 23.91 26.29 4.25
C HIS A 207 23.54 26.15 2.76
N SER A 208 22.37 26.68 2.37
CA SER A 208 21.83 26.52 1.01
C SER A 208 22.66 27.24 -0.07
N ASP A 209 23.56 28.10 0.30
CA ASP A 209 24.53 28.80 -0.55
C ASP A 209 25.80 27.96 -0.87
N SER A 210 25.95 26.78 -0.26
CA SER A 210 27.16 25.95 -0.42
C SER A 210 26.80 24.47 -0.58
N VAL A 211 26.85 23.96 -1.80
CA VAL A 211 26.67 22.51 -2.09
C VAL A 211 27.60 21.66 -1.26
N LEU A 212 28.87 22.10 -1.07
CA LEU A 212 29.85 21.37 -0.27
C LEU A 212 29.38 21.18 1.16
N GLN A 213 28.80 22.20 1.80
CA GLN A 213 28.29 22.12 3.16
C GLN A 213 27.02 21.26 3.25
N ILE A 214 26.11 21.37 2.25
CA ILE A 214 24.93 20.49 2.17
C ILE A 214 25.37 19.04 2.03
N GLU A 215 26.30 18.74 1.12
CA GLU A 215 26.82 17.38 0.93
C GLU A 215 27.56 16.88 2.17
N ALA A 216 28.36 17.71 2.82
CA ALA A 216 29.03 17.35 4.08
C ALA A 216 28.02 16.95 5.17
N LEU A 217 26.94 17.73 5.34
CA LEU A 217 25.85 17.40 6.27
C LEU A 217 25.15 16.10 5.90
N LEU A 218 24.79 15.92 4.63
CA LEU A 218 24.06 14.73 4.18
C LEU A 218 24.93 13.47 4.24
N PHE A 219 26.15 13.50 3.67
CA PHE A 219 27.05 12.34 3.71
C PHE A 219 27.54 12.02 5.13
N GLY A 220 27.80 13.07 5.93
CA GLY A 220 28.20 12.90 7.32
C GLY A 220 27.09 12.26 8.15
N GLN A 221 25.86 12.78 8.06
CA GLN A 221 24.70 12.21 8.76
C GLN A 221 24.32 10.82 8.22
N ALA A 222 24.62 10.52 6.96
CA ALA A 222 24.48 9.17 6.40
C ALA A 222 25.51 8.17 6.94
N GLY A 223 26.49 8.60 7.75
CA GLY A 223 27.59 7.75 8.25
C GLY A 223 28.57 7.32 7.17
N MET A 224 28.65 8.10 6.06
CA MET A 224 29.49 7.77 4.92
C MET A 224 30.86 8.48 4.93
N LEU A 225 31.06 9.44 5.85
CA LEU A 225 32.32 10.14 6.07
C LEU A 225 33.00 9.57 7.33
N ASP A 226 34.23 9.08 7.15
CA ASP A 226 35.03 8.46 8.18
C ASP A 226 36.38 9.19 8.25
N ALA A 227 36.63 9.92 9.33
CA ALA A 227 37.85 10.67 9.52
C ALA A 227 39.13 9.77 9.56
N GLN A 228 38.97 8.48 9.83
CA GLN A 228 40.09 7.52 9.81
C GLN A 228 40.49 7.12 8.38
N LYS A 229 39.68 7.46 7.38
CA LYS A 229 39.93 7.19 5.96
C LYS A 229 40.36 8.42 5.19
N LEU A 230 40.92 9.41 5.86
CA LEU A 230 41.54 10.55 5.21
C LEU A 230 42.64 10.07 4.26
N GLY A 231 42.63 10.62 3.02
CA GLY A 231 43.60 10.25 1.97
C GLY A 231 43.00 9.49 0.80
N MET A 232 41.69 9.22 0.78
CA MET A 232 41.02 8.63 -0.41
C MET A 232 41.13 9.56 -1.62
N ASP A 233 40.71 10.83 -1.47
CA ASP A 233 40.87 11.91 -2.45
C ASP A 233 40.63 13.29 -1.78
N SER A 234 40.97 14.37 -2.52
CA SER A 234 40.87 15.74 -1.99
C SER A 234 39.43 16.15 -1.67
N TYR A 235 38.47 15.71 -2.48
CA TYR A 235 37.05 16.04 -2.27
C TYR A 235 36.49 15.36 -1.02
N TYR A 236 36.77 14.08 -0.84
CA TYR A 236 36.40 13.36 0.38
C TYR A 236 36.96 14.01 1.64
N ASN A 237 38.23 14.42 1.60
CA ASN A 237 38.89 15.10 2.72
C ASN A 237 38.22 16.44 3.04
N GLN A 238 37.82 17.22 2.02
CA GLN A 238 37.08 18.47 2.21
C GLN A 238 35.73 18.22 2.91
N LEU A 239 34.98 17.21 2.46
CA LEU A 239 33.70 16.85 3.10
C LEU A 239 33.87 16.40 4.54
N CYS A 240 34.92 15.60 4.85
CA CYS A 240 35.23 15.19 6.22
C CYS A 240 35.56 16.40 7.12
N THR A 241 36.37 17.32 6.63
CA THR A 241 36.74 18.54 7.39
C THR A 241 35.53 19.41 7.66
N GLU A 242 34.72 19.66 6.64
CA GLU A 242 33.52 20.48 6.75
C GLU A 242 32.49 19.82 7.69
N TYR A 243 32.27 18.52 7.54
CA TYR A 243 31.36 17.80 8.43
C TYR A 243 31.83 17.78 9.88
N ALA A 244 33.14 17.63 10.15
CA ALA A 244 33.66 17.68 11.51
C ALA A 244 33.36 19.03 12.19
N PHE A 245 33.50 20.13 11.46
CA PHE A 245 33.11 21.45 11.95
C PHE A 245 31.58 21.56 12.18
N LEU A 246 30.77 21.19 11.20
CA LEU A 246 29.31 21.32 11.24
C LEU A 246 28.69 20.38 12.29
N SER A 247 29.18 19.16 12.39
CA SER A 247 28.70 18.19 13.40
C SER A 247 28.95 18.66 14.82
N ASN A 248 30.11 19.26 15.08
CA ASN A 248 30.42 19.86 16.38
C ASN A 248 29.52 21.09 16.64
N LYS A 249 29.36 21.99 15.65
CA LYS A 249 28.55 23.20 15.77
C LYS A 249 27.07 22.90 16.10
N PHE A 250 26.51 21.85 15.49
CA PHE A 250 25.08 21.51 15.61
C PHE A 250 24.84 20.27 16.49
N GLN A 251 25.85 19.72 17.13
CA GLN A 251 25.79 18.53 17.99
C GLN A 251 25.11 17.35 17.27
N LEU A 252 25.57 17.07 16.05
CA LEU A 252 24.98 16.03 15.18
C LEU A 252 25.56 14.66 15.49
N THR A 253 24.69 13.63 15.41
CA THR A 253 25.08 12.23 15.52
C THR A 253 24.72 11.50 14.23
N PRO A 254 25.70 10.90 13.52
CA PRO A 254 25.45 10.21 12.24
C PRO A 254 24.60 8.93 12.42
N MET A 255 24.04 8.47 11.31
CA MET A 255 23.46 7.14 11.20
C MET A 255 24.57 6.08 11.14
N GLU A 256 24.22 4.85 11.47
CA GLU A 256 25.09 3.70 11.23
C GLU A 256 25.21 3.44 9.72
N LYS A 257 26.44 3.22 9.24
CA LYS A 257 26.74 2.98 7.83
C LYS A 257 26.05 1.71 7.29
N GLU A 258 25.86 0.73 8.13
CA GLU A 258 25.20 -0.55 7.87
C GLU A 258 23.73 -0.41 7.49
N SER A 259 23.14 0.77 7.72
CA SER A 259 21.79 1.12 7.28
C SER A 259 21.63 1.12 5.75
N TRP A 260 22.75 1.26 5.01
CA TRP A 260 22.74 1.37 3.56
C TRP A 260 22.99 0.02 2.90
N LYS A 261 22.08 -0.38 2.02
CA LYS A 261 22.22 -1.58 1.18
C LYS A 261 22.90 -1.18 -0.12
N LEU A 262 24.05 -1.79 -0.43
CA LEU A 262 24.85 -1.53 -1.64
C LEU A 262 24.88 -2.73 -2.58
N PHE A 263 24.50 -3.90 -2.12
CA PHE A 263 24.57 -5.14 -2.89
C PHE A 263 23.40 -5.27 -3.86
N ARG A 264 23.67 -5.72 -5.09
CA ARG A 264 22.69 -5.90 -6.18
C ARG A 264 21.94 -4.64 -6.60
N ILE A 265 22.58 -3.48 -6.48
CA ILE A 265 22.04 -2.19 -6.94
C ILE A 265 22.84 -1.73 -8.16
N ARG A 266 22.14 -1.20 -9.17
CA ARG A 266 22.80 -0.58 -10.32
C ARG A 266 23.59 0.65 -9.87
N PRO A 267 24.82 0.91 -10.41
CA PRO A 267 25.68 2.00 -9.95
C PRO A 267 25.02 3.39 -9.92
N GLN A 268 24.18 3.70 -10.93
CA GLN A 268 23.44 4.96 -10.97
C GLN A 268 22.43 5.13 -9.82
N ASN A 269 22.08 4.06 -9.13
CA ASN A 269 21.15 4.05 -7.98
C ASN A 269 21.92 3.94 -6.65
N PHE A 270 23.23 4.01 -6.64
CA PHE A 270 24.00 4.01 -5.40
C PHE A 270 23.62 5.19 -4.51
N PRO A 271 23.47 4.97 -3.20
CA PRO A 271 23.10 6.02 -2.25
C PRO A 271 23.97 7.27 -2.34
N TYR A 272 25.26 7.12 -2.58
CA TYR A 272 26.20 8.24 -2.75
C TYR A 272 25.72 9.24 -3.81
N ARG A 273 25.43 8.76 -5.01
CA ARG A 273 24.93 9.62 -6.09
C ARG A 273 23.59 10.23 -5.78
N ARG A 274 22.71 9.45 -5.15
CA ARG A 274 21.37 9.94 -4.80
C ARG A 274 21.42 11.00 -3.71
N ILE A 275 22.34 10.90 -2.76
CA ILE A 275 22.61 11.94 -1.76
C ILE A 275 23.14 13.22 -2.45
N ALA A 276 24.10 13.09 -3.39
CA ALA A 276 24.59 14.23 -4.14
C ALA A 276 23.47 14.91 -4.96
N MET A 277 22.60 14.13 -5.60
CA MET A 277 21.43 14.68 -6.32
C MET A 277 20.46 15.38 -5.36
N LEU A 278 20.23 14.82 -4.19
CA LEU A 278 19.37 15.44 -3.17
C LEU A 278 19.96 16.78 -2.72
N ALA A 279 21.29 16.89 -2.60
CA ALA A 279 21.96 18.14 -2.27
C ALA A 279 21.67 19.25 -3.30
N GLN A 280 21.63 18.91 -4.59
CA GLN A 280 21.31 19.86 -5.66
C GLN A 280 19.90 20.45 -5.55
N PHE A 281 18.91 19.66 -5.10
CA PHE A 281 17.55 20.19 -4.87
C PHE A 281 17.47 21.13 -3.66
N ILE A 282 18.47 21.09 -2.77
CA ILE A 282 18.50 21.93 -1.56
C ILE A 282 19.29 23.20 -1.80
N GLU A 283 20.21 23.19 -2.75
CA GLU A 283 20.98 24.37 -3.15
C GLU A 283 20.06 25.51 -3.57
N GLY A 284 20.35 26.72 -3.12
CA GLY A 284 19.49 27.90 -3.35
C GLY A 284 18.19 27.93 -2.57
N GLY A 285 17.95 26.94 -1.71
CA GLY A 285 16.74 26.80 -0.88
C GLY A 285 15.71 25.84 -1.45
N PHE A 286 15.28 24.89 -0.63
CA PHE A 286 14.27 23.89 -1.00
C PHE A 286 12.88 24.54 -1.05
N ARG A 287 12.26 24.60 -2.21
CA ARG A 287 10.89 25.09 -2.46
C ARG A 287 10.12 24.16 -3.38
N MET A 288 10.33 22.86 -3.23
CA MET A 288 9.85 21.87 -4.19
C MET A 288 8.33 21.74 -4.16
N MET A 289 7.70 21.80 -2.97
CA MET A 289 6.24 21.72 -2.87
C MET A 289 5.55 22.84 -3.63
N ASN A 290 5.98 24.09 -3.43
CA ASN A 290 5.41 25.23 -4.15
C ASN A 290 5.57 25.06 -5.67
N ARG A 291 6.74 24.65 -6.14
CA ARG A 291 7.00 24.41 -7.58
C ARG A 291 6.12 23.28 -8.14
N ILE A 292 5.84 22.24 -7.37
CA ILE A 292 4.92 21.15 -7.75
C ILE A 292 3.49 21.68 -7.89
N LEU A 293 3.04 22.52 -6.97
CA LEU A 293 1.70 23.11 -7.02
C LEU A 293 1.53 24.04 -8.25
N GLU A 294 2.55 24.81 -8.59
CA GLU A 294 2.55 25.76 -9.70
C GLU A 294 2.71 25.09 -11.08
N ALA A 295 3.45 23.97 -11.16
CA ALA A 295 3.78 23.32 -12.44
C ALA A 295 2.52 22.83 -13.17
N GLU A 296 2.41 23.13 -14.48
CA GLU A 296 1.30 22.71 -15.33
C GLU A 296 1.67 21.46 -16.17
N GLY A 297 0.98 20.36 -15.88
CA GLY A 297 1.11 19.11 -16.63
C GLY A 297 2.43 18.35 -16.43
N GLU A 298 2.53 17.18 -17.08
CA GLU A 298 3.62 16.21 -16.93
C GLU A 298 4.99 16.82 -17.29
N LYS A 299 5.05 17.61 -18.35
CA LYS A 299 6.32 18.16 -18.88
C LYS A 299 7.00 19.09 -17.88
N GLU A 300 6.26 20.03 -17.29
CA GLU A 300 6.80 20.97 -16.32
C GLU A 300 7.15 20.27 -15.01
N MET A 301 6.29 19.36 -14.53
CA MET A 301 6.60 18.56 -13.35
C MET A 301 7.87 17.72 -13.54
N ARG A 302 8.09 17.17 -14.73
CA ARG A 302 9.31 16.43 -15.07
C ARG A 302 10.54 17.32 -15.00
N ALA A 303 10.47 18.54 -15.58
CA ALA A 303 11.55 19.50 -15.58
C ALA A 303 12.02 19.87 -14.17
N LEU A 304 11.14 19.82 -13.15
CA LEU A 304 11.55 20.05 -11.75
C LEU A 304 12.60 19.07 -11.26
N PHE A 305 12.69 17.87 -11.84
CA PHE A 305 13.59 16.80 -11.44
C PHE A 305 14.74 16.56 -12.44
N GLU A 306 14.87 17.39 -13.47
CA GLU A 306 16.00 17.39 -14.38
C GLU A 306 17.19 18.09 -13.72
N VAL A 307 17.85 17.36 -12.82
CA VAL A 307 19.04 17.83 -12.10
C VAL A 307 20.29 17.24 -12.73
N GLU A 308 21.27 18.10 -12.94
CA GLU A 308 22.58 17.72 -13.44
C GLU A 308 23.63 17.82 -12.32
N LEU A 309 24.29 16.71 -12.03
CA LEU A 309 25.40 16.68 -11.09
C LEU A 309 26.62 17.37 -11.70
N SER A 310 27.30 18.19 -10.90
CA SER A 310 28.50 18.91 -11.26
C SER A 310 29.76 18.37 -10.55
N GLY A 311 30.93 18.82 -10.98
CA GLY A 311 32.20 18.58 -10.28
C GLY A 311 32.52 17.10 -10.11
N TYR A 312 32.79 16.71 -8.89
CA TYR A 312 33.23 15.35 -8.51
C TYR A 312 32.28 14.25 -9.01
N TRP A 313 30.98 14.44 -8.86
CA TRP A 313 29.97 13.43 -9.14
C TRP A 313 29.69 13.18 -10.63
N THR A 314 30.25 13.97 -11.53
CA THR A 314 30.18 13.69 -12.98
C THR A 314 30.94 12.42 -13.37
N LYS A 315 31.96 12.06 -12.60
CA LYS A 315 32.85 10.90 -12.86
C LYS A 315 32.90 9.88 -11.74
N HIS A 316 32.04 9.98 -10.71
CA HIS A 316 32.08 9.07 -9.58
C HIS A 316 30.72 8.49 -9.24
N TYR A 317 30.67 7.19 -8.94
CA TYR A 317 29.51 6.52 -8.32
C TYR A 317 29.67 6.38 -6.81
N THR A 318 30.91 6.37 -6.33
CA THR A 318 31.31 6.28 -4.92
C THR A 318 32.57 7.13 -4.73
N PHE A 319 32.94 7.39 -3.50
CA PHE A 319 34.21 8.07 -3.22
C PHE A 319 35.43 7.27 -3.70
N GLY A 320 36.46 7.97 -4.15
CA GLY A 320 37.78 7.45 -4.48
C GLY A 320 37.93 6.65 -5.78
N LYS A 321 36.83 6.34 -6.49
CA LYS A 321 36.86 5.53 -7.71
C LYS A 321 36.19 6.25 -8.88
N PRO A 322 36.95 6.90 -9.77
CA PRO A 322 36.40 7.52 -10.96
C PRO A 322 35.85 6.47 -11.94
N ASN A 323 34.83 6.84 -12.67
CA ASN A 323 34.18 6.01 -13.68
C ASN A 323 33.69 6.88 -14.84
N GLU A 324 34.28 6.72 -15.99
CA GLU A 324 33.99 7.46 -17.24
C GLU A 324 32.54 7.26 -17.73
N ARG A 325 31.84 6.19 -17.25
CA ARG A 325 30.48 5.87 -17.65
C ARG A 325 29.44 6.46 -16.68
N ALA A 326 29.87 7.28 -15.71
CA ALA A 326 28.93 7.92 -14.79
C ALA A 326 28.08 8.94 -15.56
N THR A 327 26.76 8.89 -15.35
CA THR A 327 25.82 9.83 -15.98
C THR A 327 25.52 10.97 -15.00
N ALA A 328 25.58 12.23 -15.44
CA ALA A 328 25.35 13.38 -14.55
C ALA A 328 23.88 13.55 -14.15
N THR A 329 22.94 13.00 -14.92
CA THR A 329 21.51 13.26 -14.77
C THR A 329 20.72 12.06 -14.26
N LEU A 330 19.49 12.30 -13.81
CA LEU A 330 18.48 11.27 -13.60
C LEU A 330 17.97 10.73 -14.93
N SER A 331 17.81 9.41 -15.04
CA SER A 331 17.13 8.85 -16.20
C SER A 331 15.64 9.20 -16.19
N ARG A 332 15.04 9.27 -17.39
CA ARG A 332 13.60 9.51 -17.53
C ARG A 332 12.77 8.57 -16.65
N SER A 333 13.10 7.28 -16.64
CA SER A 333 12.41 6.29 -15.81
C SER A 333 12.59 6.54 -14.30
N SER A 334 13.72 7.10 -13.86
CA SER A 334 13.89 7.50 -12.46
C SER A 334 13.01 8.70 -12.10
N ILE A 335 12.88 9.66 -13.02
CA ILE A 335 11.97 10.80 -12.84
C ILE A 335 10.52 10.30 -12.81
N ASP A 336 10.12 9.39 -13.72
CA ASP A 336 8.78 8.78 -13.70
C ASP A 336 8.44 8.17 -12.33
N ILE A 337 9.38 7.41 -11.74
CA ILE A 337 9.21 6.83 -10.40
C ILE A 337 9.00 7.92 -9.34
N ILE A 338 9.70 9.05 -9.43
CA ILE A 338 9.53 10.18 -8.50
C ILE A 338 8.15 10.81 -8.71
N LEU A 339 7.73 11.05 -9.95
CA LEU A 339 6.41 11.61 -10.24
C LEU A 339 5.29 10.73 -9.70
N ILE A 340 5.37 9.41 -9.91
CA ILE A 340 4.38 8.42 -9.47
C ILE A 340 4.34 8.28 -7.94
N ASN A 341 5.51 8.31 -7.27
CA ASN A 341 5.58 7.95 -5.85
C ASN A 341 5.77 9.15 -4.91
N THR A 342 6.07 10.34 -5.45
CA THR A 342 6.23 11.57 -4.67
C THR A 342 5.22 12.62 -5.10
N VAL A 343 5.24 13.04 -6.37
CA VAL A 343 4.47 14.20 -6.84
C VAL A 343 2.98 13.93 -6.82
N ALA A 344 2.51 12.85 -7.46
CA ALA A 344 1.09 12.53 -7.51
C ALA A 344 0.48 12.33 -6.12
N PRO A 345 1.08 11.57 -5.17
CA PRO A 345 0.55 11.47 -3.81
C PRO A 345 0.55 12.81 -3.05
N LEU A 346 1.56 13.68 -3.23
CA LEU A 346 1.60 14.99 -2.57
C LEU A 346 0.49 15.92 -3.09
N LEU A 347 0.29 15.97 -4.41
CA LEU A 347 -0.80 16.74 -5.03
C LEU A 347 -2.16 16.25 -4.55
N TYR A 348 -2.37 14.94 -4.54
CA TYR A 348 -3.63 14.35 -4.13
C TYR A 348 -3.92 14.65 -2.65
N ALA A 349 -2.94 14.42 -1.77
CA ALA A 349 -3.06 14.71 -0.34
C ALA A 349 -3.31 16.21 -0.07
N TYR A 350 -2.62 17.09 -0.81
CA TYR A 350 -2.83 18.53 -0.71
C TYR A 350 -4.27 18.91 -1.10
N GLY A 351 -4.76 18.35 -2.21
CA GLY A 351 -6.12 18.58 -2.67
C GLY A 351 -7.18 18.14 -1.68
N GLU A 352 -7.05 16.94 -1.12
CA GLU A 352 -7.98 16.41 -0.11
C GLU A 352 -8.00 17.27 1.17
N LEU A 353 -6.83 17.60 1.72
CA LEU A 353 -6.74 18.32 2.98
C LEU A 353 -7.16 19.81 2.88
N THR A 354 -6.96 20.41 1.73
CA THR A 354 -7.30 21.83 1.53
C THR A 354 -8.66 22.05 0.88
N GLY A 355 -9.32 20.95 0.44
CA GLY A 355 -10.56 21.02 -0.35
C GLY A 355 -10.34 21.55 -1.78
N ASN A 356 -9.09 21.55 -2.26
CA ASN A 356 -8.74 21.99 -3.61
C ASN A 356 -8.75 20.79 -4.57
N TYR A 357 -9.93 20.43 -5.06
CA TYR A 357 -10.12 19.27 -5.95
C TYR A 357 -9.37 19.38 -7.28
N GLU A 358 -9.00 20.57 -7.73
CA GLU A 358 -8.13 20.74 -8.90
C GLU A 358 -6.79 20.04 -8.72
N MET A 359 -6.25 20.02 -7.51
CA MET A 359 -5.00 19.32 -7.20
C MET A 359 -5.16 17.80 -7.19
N THR A 360 -6.30 17.29 -6.75
CA THR A 360 -6.62 15.85 -6.85
C THR A 360 -6.75 15.41 -8.31
N ASP A 361 -7.44 16.19 -9.13
CA ASP A 361 -7.59 15.91 -10.57
C ASP A 361 -6.25 15.98 -11.29
N LYS A 362 -5.42 16.98 -10.96
CA LYS A 362 -4.05 17.12 -11.46
C LYS A 362 -3.16 15.91 -11.12
N ALA A 363 -3.31 15.34 -9.92
CA ALA A 363 -2.60 14.14 -9.52
C ALA A 363 -3.01 12.91 -10.31
N ILE A 364 -4.32 12.72 -10.52
CA ILE A 364 -4.87 11.62 -11.31
C ILE A 364 -4.41 11.75 -12.76
N LYS A 365 -4.59 12.95 -13.35
CA LYS A 365 -4.19 13.25 -14.71
C LYS A 365 -2.70 13.00 -14.95
N LEU A 366 -1.85 13.38 -14.00
CA LEU A 366 -0.43 13.09 -14.07
C LEU A 366 -0.16 11.57 -14.16
N LEU A 367 -0.86 10.75 -13.37
CA LEU A 367 -0.69 9.29 -13.40
C LEU A 367 -1.21 8.66 -14.71
N GLU A 368 -2.26 9.23 -15.32
CA GLU A 368 -2.78 8.81 -16.63
C GLU A 368 -1.84 9.19 -17.79
N ASP A 369 -1.20 10.36 -17.70
CA ASP A 369 -0.28 10.85 -18.75
C ASP A 369 1.09 10.14 -18.69
N LEU A 370 1.47 9.58 -17.54
CA LEU A 370 2.71 8.83 -17.36
C LEU A 370 2.58 7.40 -17.87
N ARG A 371 3.66 6.90 -18.50
CA ARG A 371 3.75 5.50 -18.93
C ARG A 371 3.68 4.55 -17.74
N ALA A 372 3.10 3.38 -17.97
CA ALA A 372 3.10 2.28 -17.01
C ALA A 372 4.51 1.95 -16.50
N GLU A 373 4.61 1.62 -15.23
CA GLU A 373 5.89 1.20 -14.62
C GLU A 373 6.38 -0.11 -15.26
N SER A 374 7.67 -0.13 -15.60
CA SER A 374 8.32 -1.34 -16.09
C SER A 374 8.88 -2.17 -14.93
N ASN A 375 8.10 -3.12 -14.43
CA ASN A 375 8.50 -4.06 -13.38
C ASN A 375 7.89 -5.45 -13.62
N SER A 376 8.38 -6.46 -12.90
CA SER A 376 7.93 -7.84 -13.06
C SER A 376 6.44 -8.03 -12.76
N ILE A 377 5.89 -7.28 -11.80
CA ILE A 377 4.46 -7.36 -11.42
C ILE A 377 3.60 -6.98 -12.62
N VAL A 378 3.85 -5.81 -13.20
CA VAL A 378 3.10 -5.31 -14.37
C VAL A 378 3.25 -6.26 -15.54
N SER A 379 4.48 -6.71 -15.83
CA SER A 379 4.75 -7.64 -16.93
C SER A 379 3.97 -8.95 -16.80
N HIS A 380 3.84 -9.50 -15.58
CA HIS A 380 3.04 -10.71 -15.35
C HIS A 380 1.55 -10.49 -15.63
N PHE A 381 0.96 -9.41 -15.12
CA PHE A 381 -0.46 -9.14 -15.37
C PHE A 381 -0.78 -8.87 -16.84
N VAL A 382 0.10 -8.15 -17.55
CA VAL A 382 -0.03 -7.94 -19.00
C VAL A 382 0.05 -9.28 -19.74
N ALA A 383 0.96 -10.19 -19.35
CA ALA A 383 1.04 -11.53 -19.93
C ALA A 383 -0.23 -12.37 -19.68
N TYR A 384 -0.94 -12.11 -18.60
CA TYR A 384 -2.24 -12.75 -18.30
C TYR A 384 -3.43 -12.09 -18.99
N GLY A 385 -3.22 -10.98 -19.73
CA GLY A 385 -4.24 -10.32 -20.55
C GLY A 385 -4.94 -9.16 -19.87
N ILE A 386 -4.31 -8.53 -18.87
CA ILE A 386 -4.78 -7.27 -18.29
C ILE A 386 -4.03 -6.13 -18.94
N ASP A 387 -4.73 -5.22 -19.61
CA ASP A 387 -4.12 -4.03 -20.21
C ASP A 387 -3.59 -3.08 -19.13
N CYS A 388 -2.44 -2.47 -19.43
CA CYS A 388 -1.79 -1.52 -18.52
C CYS A 388 -1.22 -0.34 -19.33
N PRO A 389 -2.06 0.62 -19.73
CA PRO A 389 -1.65 1.72 -20.61
C PRO A 389 -0.81 2.79 -19.92
N ASP A 390 -1.01 3.01 -18.62
CA ASP A 390 -0.51 4.16 -17.87
C ASP A 390 0.01 3.82 -16.47
N ALA A 391 0.52 4.84 -15.77
CA ALA A 391 1.03 4.66 -14.42
C ALA A 391 -0.08 4.43 -13.40
N LEU A 392 -1.27 5.00 -13.57
CA LEU A 392 -2.41 4.79 -12.68
C LEU A 392 -2.77 3.31 -12.63
N THR A 393 -2.93 2.70 -13.79
CA THR A 393 -3.18 1.26 -13.94
C THR A 393 -2.05 0.41 -13.37
N SER A 394 -0.79 0.78 -13.63
CA SER A 394 0.35 0.02 -13.07
C SER A 394 0.40 0.06 -11.55
N GLN A 395 0.03 1.17 -10.93
CA GLN A 395 -0.09 1.27 -9.47
C GLN A 395 -1.21 0.39 -8.94
N ALA A 396 -2.34 0.29 -9.64
CA ALA A 396 -3.43 -0.64 -9.30
C ALA A 396 -2.98 -2.11 -9.36
N LEU A 397 -2.23 -2.50 -10.38
CA LEU A 397 -1.71 -3.87 -10.50
C LEU A 397 -0.70 -4.20 -9.38
N VAL A 398 0.10 -3.23 -8.98
CA VAL A 398 0.99 -3.39 -7.81
C VAL A 398 0.17 -3.56 -6.52
N GLN A 399 -0.93 -2.84 -6.35
CA GLN A 399 -1.87 -2.99 -5.24
C GLN A 399 -2.50 -4.38 -5.25
N LEU A 400 -3.05 -4.81 -6.39
CA LEU A 400 -3.63 -6.13 -6.57
C LEU A 400 -2.65 -7.25 -6.18
N LYS A 401 -1.41 -7.14 -6.64
CA LYS A 401 -0.38 -8.15 -6.32
C LYS A 401 -0.09 -8.20 -4.84
N ARG A 402 0.26 -7.06 -4.23
CA ARG A 402 0.77 -7.01 -2.86
C ARG A 402 -0.30 -7.24 -1.81
N GLU A 403 -1.46 -6.58 -1.94
CA GLU A 403 -2.48 -6.59 -0.90
C GLU A 403 -3.50 -7.72 -1.06
N TYR A 404 -3.64 -8.28 -2.26
CA TYR A 404 -4.62 -9.33 -2.54
C TYR A 404 -3.98 -10.66 -2.94
N CYS A 405 -3.12 -10.67 -3.97
CA CYS A 405 -2.56 -11.92 -4.46
C CYS A 405 -1.54 -12.55 -3.50
N ASP A 406 -0.59 -11.75 -2.98
CA ASP A 406 0.42 -12.24 -2.02
C ASP A 406 -0.21 -12.64 -0.69
N ALA A 407 -1.22 -11.89 -0.25
CA ALA A 407 -1.98 -12.15 0.97
C ALA A 407 -3.09 -13.22 0.80
N ARG A 408 -3.24 -13.81 -0.41
CA ARG A 408 -4.28 -14.81 -0.72
C ARG A 408 -5.72 -14.37 -0.36
N LYS A 409 -6.00 -13.06 -0.50
CA LYS A 409 -7.32 -12.46 -0.22
C LYS A 409 -8.28 -12.64 -1.41
N CYS A 410 -8.36 -13.84 -2.00
CA CYS A 410 -9.12 -14.09 -3.23
C CYS A 410 -10.62 -13.84 -3.04
N ILE A 411 -11.19 -14.09 -1.86
CA ILE A 411 -12.61 -13.81 -1.57
C ILE A 411 -12.93 -12.30 -1.45
N TYR A 412 -11.91 -11.46 -1.24
CA TYR A 412 -12.07 -9.99 -1.18
C TYR A 412 -11.71 -9.31 -2.51
N CYS A 413 -11.28 -10.08 -3.51
CA CYS A 413 -10.90 -9.61 -4.84
C CYS A 413 -12.08 -9.79 -5.81
N LYS A 414 -12.48 -8.76 -6.56
CA LYS A 414 -13.59 -8.89 -7.55
C LYS A 414 -13.33 -9.98 -8.59
N ILE A 415 -12.07 -10.17 -9.01
CA ILE A 415 -11.68 -11.26 -9.92
C ILE A 415 -11.90 -12.62 -9.26
N GLY A 416 -11.41 -12.79 -8.04
CA GLY A 416 -11.60 -14.01 -7.26
C GLY A 416 -13.09 -14.28 -6.96
N HIS A 417 -13.83 -13.23 -6.59
CA HIS A 417 -15.28 -13.32 -6.37
C HIS A 417 -16.02 -13.82 -7.61
N HIS A 418 -15.73 -13.26 -8.80
CA HIS A 418 -16.37 -13.67 -10.04
C HIS A 418 -16.15 -15.18 -10.32
N LEU A 419 -14.90 -15.63 -10.19
CA LEU A 419 -14.54 -17.02 -10.44
C LEU A 419 -15.21 -17.99 -9.44
N LEU A 420 -15.26 -17.60 -8.16
CA LEU A 420 -15.87 -18.42 -7.10
C LEU A 420 -17.41 -18.42 -7.18
N SER A 421 -18.04 -17.31 -7.56
CA SER A 421 -19.48 -17.23 -7.70
C SER A 421 -20.03 -18.10 -8.83
N LYS A 422 -19.29 -18.23 -9.94
CA LYS A 422 -19.60 -19.21 -11.00
C LYS A 422 -19.56 -20.64 -10.49
N ALA A 423 -18.50 -21.00 -9.77
CA ALA A 423 -18.35 -22.32 -9.19
C ALA A 423 -19.48 -22.66 -8.17
N ALA A 424 -19.98 -21.65 -7.44
CA ALA A 424 -21.11 -21.85 -6.53
C ALA A 424 -22.43 -22.15 -7.26
N ARG A 425 -22.63 -21.53 -8.44
CA ARG A 425 -23.84 -21.67 -9.27
C ARG A 425 -23.80 -22.92 -10.19
N GLY A 426 -22.66 -23.58 -10.30
CA GLY A 426 -22.46 -24.72 -11.19
C GLY A 426 -22.33 -24.34 -12.68
N GLU A 427 -21.89 -23.10 -12.97
CA GLU A 427 -21.67 -22.55 -14.30
C GLU A 427 -20.22 -22.76 -14.79
#